data_84852dee3572f6a693f4f2ebb6c9ef83
#
_entry.id   84852dee3572f6a693f4f2ebb6c9ef83
#
_cell.length_a   1.000
_cell.length_b   1.000
_cell.length_c   1.000
_cell.angle_alpha   90.00
_cell.angle_beta   90.00
_cell.angle_gamma   90.00
#
_symmetry.space_group_name_H-M   'P 1'
#
loop_
_entity.id
_entity.type
_entity.pdbx_description
1 polymer ?
#
loop_
_entity_poly.entity_id
_entity_poly.type
_entity_poly.pdbx_seq_one_letter_code
_entity_poly.pdbx_strand_id
1 'polypeptide(L)'
;MSSTNNSAAVNNTPTNNAWIDVSVPVREGMPLWPGDPGLGFSRVMDQNNGDVCTLTHARMSAHTGTHMDAPLHFVPNSPTMEAMPIDATVGTARVIRIAHPTAIHRAEIEPFAIQPGERILFRTANSDLDWGNLPFNEDFIYIARDAA
;
A
#
# COMPACT_ATOMS: atom_id res chain seq x y z
N MET A 1 -32.01 -12.36 10.28
CA MET A 1 -32.13 -11.28 9.29
C MET A 1 -30.78 -11.16 8.59
N SER A 2 -30.74 -11.54 7.31
CA SER A 2 -29.49 -11.67 6.54
C SER A 2 -29.03 -10.29 6.07
N SER A 3 -27.91 -9.81 6.57
CA SER A 3 -27.27 -8.60 6.07
C SER A 3 -26.49 -8.95 4.80
N THR A 4 -27.04 -8.60 3.66
CA THR A 4 -26.30 -8.65 2.38
C THR A 4 -25.24 -7.57 2.36
N ASN A 5 -23.99 -7.97 2.52
CA ASN A 5 -22.83 -7.12 2.24
C ASN A 5 -22.83 -6.78 0.74
N ASN A 6 -23.26 -5.57 0.41
CA ASN A 6 -23.14 -5.02 -0.93
C ASN A 6 -21.77 -4.36 -1.05
N SER A 7 -20.73 -5.15 -1.31
CA SER A 7 -19.43 -4.61 -1.72
C SER A 7 -19.54 -4.22 -3.20
N ALA A 8 -19.87 -2.97 -3.46
CA ALA A 8 -19.78 -2.42 -4.80
C ALA A 8 -18.31 -2.43 -5.22
N ALA A 9 -17.96 -3.33 -6.14
CA ALA A 9 -16.70 -3.29 -6.84
C ALA A 9 -16.63 -1.98 -7.63
N VAL A 10 -15.74 -1.08 -7.24
CA VAL A 10 -15.45 0.12 -8.01
C VAL A 10 -14.62 -0.30 -9.22
N ASN A 11 -15.29 -0.47 -10.37
CA ASN A 11 -14.64 -0.69 -11.65
C ASN A 11 -13.99 0.62 -12.12
N ASN A 12 -12.75 0.86 -11.73
CA ASN A 12 -11.93 1.93 -12.28
C ASN A 12 -11.34 1.48 -13.62
N THR A 13 -12.09 1.67 -14.71
CA THR A 13 -11.52 1.60 -16.06
C THR A 13 -10.91 2.97 -16.36
N PRO A 14 -9.58 3.10 -16.54
CA PRO A 14 -8.95 4.41 -16.73
C PRO A 14 -9.37 5.02 -18.08
N THR A 15 -9.92 6.21 -18.05
CA THR A 15 -9.94 7.09 -19.20
C THR A 15 -8.58 7.78 -19.33
N ASN A 16 -8.12 8.11 -20.54
CA ASN A 16 -6.76 8.53 -20.90
C ASN A 16 -6.12 9.72 -20.14
N ASN A 17 -6.74 10.22 -19.06
CA ASN A 17 -6.22 11.26 -18.15
C ASN A 17 -6.76 11.12 -16.71
N ALA A 18 -7.26 9.95 -16.30
CA ALA A 18 -7.80 9.77 -14.96
C ALA A 18 -6.68 9.43 -13.96
N TRP A 19 -6.79 9.97 -12.76
CA TRP A 19 -6.02 9.49 -11.61
C TRP A 19 -6.38 8.05 -11.31
N ILE A 20 -5.36 7.25 -11.03
CA ILE A 20 -5.52 5.84 -10.64
C ILE A 20 -5.17 5.73 -9.16
N ASP A 21 -6.13 5.30 -8.37
CA ASP A 21 -5.88 4.92 -6.99
C ASP A 21 -5.18 3.56 -6.97
N VAL A 22 -3.96 3.55 -6.46
CA VAL A 22 -3.12 2.34 -6.33
C VAL A 22 -3.14 1.79 -4.90
N SER A 23 -3.92 2.39 -4.00
CA SER A 23 -4.01 1.95 -2.62
C SER A 23 -4.90 0.71 -2.49
N VAL A 24 -4.56 -0.13 -1.51
CA VAL A 24 -5.35 -1.29 -1.14
C VAL A 24 -6.42 -0.90 -0.11
N PRO A 25 -7.63 -1.49 -0.16
CA PRO A 25 -8.63 -1.27 0.88
C PRO A 25 -8.12 -1.73 2.24
N VAL A 26 -8.11 -0.81 3.21
CA VAL A 26 -7.77 -1.14 4.60
C VAL A 26 -8.99 -1.76 5.27
N ARG A 27 -8.86 -3.00 5.77
CA ARG A 27 -9.95 -3.75 6.37
C ARG A 27 -9.45 -4.72 7.45
N GLU A 28 -10.29 -4.99 8.43
CA GLU A 28 -10.00 -6.03 9.43
C GLU A 28 -9.77 -7.38 8.75
N GLY A 29 -8.81 -8.14 9.27
CA GLY A 29 -8.43 -9.44 8.73
C GLY A 29 -7.48 -9.39 7.54
N MET A 30 -7.08 -8.22 7.04
CA MET A 30 -6.01 -8.13 6.05
C MET A 30 -4.66 -8.56 6.65
N PRO A 31 -3.72 -9.08 5.83
CA PRO A 31 -2.39 -9.41 6.32
C PRO A 31 -1.67 -8.17 6.84
N LEU A 32 -1.01 -8.34 7.98
CA LEU A 32 -0.18 -7.33 8.63
C LEU A 32 1.22 -7.90 8.81
N TRP A 33 2.20 -7.02 9.00
CA TRP A 33 3.54 -7.46 9.35
C TRP A 33 3.51 -8.24 10.68
N PRO A 34 4.19 -9.39 10.78
CA PRO A 34 4.22 -10.18 12.01
C PRO A 34 4.73 -9.37 13.20
N GLY A 35 3.92 -9.29 14.25
CA GLY A 35 4.22 -8.51 15.45
C GLY A 35 3.67 -7.08 15.46
N ASP A 36 3.15 -6.57 14.36
CA ASP A 36 2.49 -5.27 14.34
C ASP A 36 1.20 -5.26 15.18
N PRO A 37 0.84 -4.11 15.77
CA PRO A 37 -0.44 -3.94 16.44
C PRO A 37 -1.59 -4.25 15.50
N GLY A 38 -2.58 -4.99 15.98
CA GLY A 38 -3.75 -5.36 15.18
C GLY A 38 -4.51 -4.13 14.66
N LEU A 39 -4.99 -4.22 13.43
CA LEU A 39 -5.93 -3.28 12.85
C LEU A 39 -7.31 -3.49 13.49
N GLY A 40 -7.96 -2.39 13.87
CA GLY A 40 -9.32 -2.43 14.42
C GLY A 40 -10.11 -1.17 14.12
N PHE A 41 -11.40 -1.36 13.86
CA PHE A 41 -12.37 -0.29 13.71
C PHE A 41 -13.46 -0.44 14.77
N SER A 42 -13.82 0.65 15.44
CA SER A 42 -14.96 0.69 16.36
C SER A 42 -15.86 1.86 16.05
N ARG A 43 -17.16 1.59 16.00
CA ARG A 43 -18.17 2.63 15.86
C ARG A 43 -18.41 3.24 17.25
N VAL A 44 -17.93 4.48 17.46
CA VAL A 44 -18.05 5.18 18.75
C VAL A 44 -19.31 6.02 18.84
N MET A 45 -19.89 6.42 17.69
CA MET A 45 -21.20 7.05 17.54
C MET A 45 -21.89 6.50 16.31
N ASP A 46 -23.22 6.35 16.36
CA ASP A 46 -24.00 5.84 15.22
C ASP A 46 -25.37 6.52 15.18
N GLN A 47 -25.66 7.21 14.08
CA GLN A 47 -26.96 7.83 13.84
C GLN A 47 -28.13 6.83 13.90
N ASN A 48 -27.90 5.56 13.56
CA ASN A 48 -28.93 4.52 13.72
C ASN A 48 -29.29 4.26 15.18
N ASN A 49 -28.44 4.65 16.12
CA ASN A 49 -28.68 4.56 17.56
C ASN A 49 -29.12 5.89 18.18
N GLY A 50 -29.37 6.92 17.35
CA GLY A 50 -29.83 8.24 17.80
C GLY A 50 -28.70 9.26 18.07
N ASP A 51 -27.45 8.93 17.77
CA ASP A 51 -26.35 9.88 17.88
C ASP A 51 -26.43 10.99 16.83
N VAL A 52 -25.78 12.12 17.08
CA VAL A 52 -25.77 13.28 16.18
C VAL A 52 -24.98 13.03 14.87
N CYS A 53 -24.07 12.05 14.87
CA CYS A 53 -23.27 11.68 13.72
C CYS A 53 -22.88 10.19 13.79
N THR A 54 -22.30 9.70 12.71
CA THR A 54 -21.67 8.39 12.68
C THR A 54 -20.15 8.58 12.72
N LEU A 55 -19.50 8.09 13.77
CA LEU A 55 -18.05 8.25 14.01
C LEU A 55 -17.40 6.89 14.19
N THR A 56 -16.38 6.63 13.36
CA THR A 56 -15.56 5.42 13.46
C THR A 56 -14.17 5.77 14.00
N HIS A 57 -13.75 5.07 15.04
CA HIS A 57 -12.37 5.09 15.52
C HIS A 57 -11.58 4.00 14.81
N ALA A 58 -10.43 4.37 14.22
CA ALA A 58 -9.49 3.46 13.60
C ALA A 58 -8.22 3.34 14.45
N ARG A 59 -7.76 2.13 14.66
CA ARG A 59 -6.48 1.82 15.31
C ARG A 59 -5.68 0.91 14.37
N MET A 60 -4.50 1.35 13.95
CA MET A 60 -3.64 0.61 13.04
C MET A 60 -2.19 1.06 13.16
N SER A 61 -1.26 0.21 12.71
CA SER A 61 0.13 0.60 12.45
C SER A 61 0.19 1.59 11.29
N ALA A 62 1.18 2.49 11.29
CA ALA A 62 1.49 3.33 10.11
C ALA A 62 1.91 2.49 8.89
N HIS A 63 2.34 1.24 9.13
CA HIS A 63 2.73 0.29 8.08
C HIS A 63 1.57 -0.59 7.57
N THR A 64 0.31 -0.20 7.85
CA THR A 64 -0.86 -0.94 7.40
C THR A 64 -1.23 -0.59 5.95
N GLY A 65 -1.37 -1.62 5.11
CA GLY A 65 -1.82 -1.45 3.72
C GLY A 65 -0.79 -0.75 2.83
N THR A 66 -1.26 0.05 1.86
CA THR A 66 -0.40 0.83 0.98
C THR A 66 0.11 2.06 1.72
N HIS A 67 1.40 2.11 1.97
CA HIS A 67 2.04 3.16 2.76
C HIS A 67 3.44 3.49 2.23
N MET A 68 4.06 4.49 2.80
CA MET A 68 5.45 4.88 2.56
C MET A 68 6.17 4.98 3.89
N ASP A 69 7.44 4.61 3.88
CA ASP A 69 8.32 4.73 5.02
C ASP A 69 9.15 6.02 4.93
N ALA A 70 9.16 6.78 6.02
CA ALA A 70 10.10 7.86 6.17
C ALA A 70 11.53 7.31 6.39
N PRO A 71 12.59 8.06 6.05
CA PRO A 71 13.96 7.67 6.38
C PRO A 71 14.15 7.35 7.87
N LEU A 72 13.41 8.04 8.76
CA LEU A 72 13.45 7.80 10.21
C LEU A 72 13.08 6.36 10.59
N HIS A 73 12.33 5.64 9.75
CA HIS A 73 11.94 4.26 10.05
C HIS A 73 13.16 3.34 10.24
N PHE A 74 14.23 3.55 9.48
CA PHE A 74 15.45 2.75 9.57
C PHE A 74 16.69 3.53 9.99
N VAL A 75 16.71 4.86 9.85
CA VAL A 75 17.87 5.69 10.09
C VAL A 75 17.58 6.69 11.21
N PRO A 76 18.20 6.53 12.41
CA PRO A 76 17.98 7.44 13.53
C PRO A 76 18.27 8.91 13.17
N ASN A 77 17.47 9.82 13.71
CA ASN A 77 17.57 11.27 13.50
C ASN A 77 17.39 11.74 12.05
N SER A 78 16.81 10.93 11.20
CA SER A 78 16.49 11.29 9.83
C SER A 78 15.11 11.98 9.72
N PRO A 79 14.80 12.59 8.56
CA PRO A 79 13.51 13.22 8.31
C PRO A 79 12.34 12.25 8.47
N THR A 80 11.22 12.80 8.91
CA THR A 80 9.92 12.14 9.04
C THR A 80 9.05 12.42 7.81
N MET A 81 7.83 11.85 7.74
CA MET A 81 6.98 11.91 6.55
C MET A 81 6.56 13.33 6.16
N GLU A 82 6.43 14.24 7.11
CA GLU A 82 6.07 15.65 6.83
C GLU A 82 7.12 16.40 5.99
N ALA A 83 8.36 15.89 5.92
CA ALA A 83 9.40 16.45 5.07
C ALA A 83 9.33 15.96 3.61
N MET A 84 8.50 14.98 3.32
CA MET A 84 8.40 14.43 1.98
C MET A 84 7.56 15.33 1.07
N PRO A 85 8.10 15.76 -0.09
CA PRO A 85 7.32 16.51 -1.05
C PRO A 85 6.24 15.64 -1.68
N ILE A 86 5.03 16.17 -1.83
CA ILE A 86 3.88 15.41 -2.34
C ILE A 86 4.10 14.89 -3.78
N ASP A 87 4.84 15.62 -4.59
CA ASP A 87 5.19 15.23 -5.95
C ASP A 87 6.19 14.07 -6.01
N ALA A 88 6.78 13.64 -4.89
CA ALA A 88 7.50 12.37 -4.85
C ALA A 88 6.57 11.17 -5.06
N THR A 89 5.31 11.28 -4.67
CA THR A 89 4.37 10.15 -4.62
C THR A 89 3.17 10.30 -5.53
N VAL A 90 2.80 11.53 -5.89
CA VAL A 90 1.64 11.83 -6.73
C VAL A 90 2.10 12.32 -8.11
N GLY A 91 1.69 11.64 -9.17
CA GLY A 91 2.03 12.01 -10.54
C GLY A 91 2.14 10.81 -11.48
N THR A 92 2.66 11.03 -12.66
CA THR A 92 2.90 9.96 -13.63
C THR A 92 3.89 8.94 -13.06
N ALA A 93 3.55 7.66 -13.18
CA ALA A 93 4.41 6.55 -12.78
C ALA A 93 4.65 5.61 -13.97
N ARG A 94 5.81 4.97 -13.98
CA ARG A 94 6.18 3.96 -14.95
C ARG A 94 6.14 2.59 -14.28
N VAL A 95 5.39 1.66 -14.87
CA VAL A 95 5.31 0.28 -14.38
C VAL A 95 6.41 -0.55 -15.05
N ILE A 96 7.24 -1.21 -14.26
CA ILE A 96 8.30 -2.10 -14.71
C ILE A 96 8.00 -3.51 -14.20
N ARG A 97 7.89 -4.48 -15.12
CA ARG A 97 7.73 -5.88 -14.76
C ARG A 97 9.09 -6.49 -14.44
N ILE A 98 9.21 -7.11 -13.29
CA ILE A 98 10.39 -7.86 -12.83
C ILE A 98 10.01 -9.33 -12.73
N ALA A 99 10.79 -10.18 -13.39
CA ALA A 99 10.57 -11.63 -13.42
C ALA A 99 11.39 -12.41 -12.38
N HIS A 100 12.34 -11.76 -11.70
CA HIS A 100 13.17 -12.43 -10.69
C HIS A 100 12.30 -12.95 -9.53
N PRO A 101 12.49 -14.20 -9.07
CA PRO A 101 11.54 -14.86 -8.18
C PRO A 101 11.67 -14.45 -6.70
N THR A 102 12.78 -13.83 -6.28
CA THR A 102 13.05 -13.58 -4.85
C THR A 102 13.32 -12.12 -4.51
N ALA A 103 14.02 -11.38 -5.38
CA ALA A 103 14.36 -9.98 -5.12
C ALA A 103 14.55 -9.19 -6.41
N ILE A 104 14.49 -7.89 -6.34
CA ILE A 104 14.82 -6.96 -7.43
C ILE A 104 16.28 -6.53 -7.21
N HIS A 105 17.19 -7.03 -8.03
CA HIS A 105 18.59 -6.63 -8.01
C HIS A 105 18.89 -5.54 -9.04
N ARG A 106 20.07 -4.95 -8.95
CA ARG A 106 20.53 -3.93 -9.90
C ARG A 106 20.45 -4.40 -11.35
N ALA A 107 20.83 -5.65 -11.60
CA ALA A 107 20.83 -6.25 -12.95
C ALA A 107 19.43 -6.28 -13.60
N GLU A 108 18.36 -6.40 -12.80
CA GLU A 108 16.97 -6.41 -13.28
C GLU A 108 16.49 -5.01 -13.66
N ILE A 109 17.03 -3.96 -13.03
CA ILE A 109 16.56 -2.57 -13.27
C ILE A 109 17.46 -1.77 -14.21
N GLU A 110 18.73 -2.09 -14.31
CA GLU A 110 19.71 -1.37 -15.16
C GLU A 110 19.27 -1.23 -16.62
N PRO A 111 18.67 -2.28 -17.28
CA PRO A 111 18.22 -2.16 -18.66
C PRO A 111 17.11 -1.12 -18.88
N PHE A 112 16.41 -0.70 -17.85
CA PHE A 112 15.31 0.25 -17.96
C PHE A 112 15.77 1.71 -17.91
N ALA A 113 17.06 1.99 -17.67
CA ALA A 113 17.66 3.32 -17.63
C ALA A 113 16.82 4.34 -16.84
N ILE A 114 16.44 3.96 -15.61
CA ILE A 114 15.62 4.80 -14.72
C ILE A 114 16.34 6.13 -14.47
N GLN A 115 15.61 7.24 -14.60
CA GLN A 115 16.13 8.57 -14.42
C GLN A 115 15.78 9.16 -13.05
N PRO A 116 16.61 10.06 -12.50
CA PRO A 116 16.26 10.78 -11.29
C PRO A 116 14.89 11.48 -11.39
N GLY A 117 14.07 11.32 -10.35
CA GLY A 117 12.72 11.90 -10.31
C GLY A 117 11.62 11.05 -10.95
N GLU A 118 11.94 9.93 -11.60
CA GLU A 118 10.92 8.98 -12.06
C GLU A 118 10.24 8.30 -10.87
N ARG A 119 8.92 8.12 -10.97
CA ARG A 119 8.14 7.26 -10.05
C ARG A 119 8.00 5.89 -10.70
N ILE A 120 8.48 4.87 -10.01
CA ILE A 120 8.51 3.50 -10.52
C ILE A 120 7.60 2.62 -9.67
N LEU A 121 6.75 1.86 -10.33
CA LEU A 121 5.99 0.77 -9.75
C LEU A 121 6.52 -0.55 -10.29
N PHE A 122 7.11 -1.35 -9.43
CA PHE A 122 7.58 -2.67 -9.81
C PHE A 122 6.42 -3.68 -9.74
N ARG A 123 6.10 -4.29 -10.90
CA ARG A 123 5.20 -5.42 -10.96
C ARG A 123 6.01 -6.71 -10.86
N THR A 124 5.86 -7.42 -9.77
CA THR A 124 6.52 -8.71 -9.49
C THR A 124 5.48 -9.82 -9.37
N ALA A 125 5.91 -11.04 -9.05
CA ALA A 125 4.98 -12.13 -8.74
C ALA A 125 4.11 -11.84 -7.49
N ASN A 126 4.54 -10.94 -6.58
CA ASN A 126 3.68 -10.48 -5.49
C ASN A 126 2.37 -9.87 -6.01
N SER A 127 2.41 -9.20 -7.18
CA SER A 127 1.23 -8.54 -7.78
C SER A 127 0.20 -9.52 -8.35
N ASP A 128 0.59 -10.77 -8.58
CA ASP A 128 -0.27 -11.81 -9.14
C ASP A 128 -0.96 -12.63 -8.02
N LEU A 129 -0.65 -12.35 -6.75
CA LEU A 129 -1.27 -12.98 -5.59
C LEU A 129 -2.49 -12.19 -5.10
N ASP A 130 -3.51 -12.90 -4.63
CA ASP A 130 -4.61 -12.30 -3.88
C ASP A 130 -4.18 -12.07 -2.41
N TRP A 131 -3.08 -11.35 -2.24
CA TRP A 131 -2.41 -11.19 -0.96
C TRP A 131 -3.33 -10.59 0.14
N GLY A 132 -4.31 -9.78 -0.25
CA GLY A 132 -5.26 -9.19 0.70
C GLY A 132 -6.16 -10.20 1.41
N ASN A 133 -6.29 -11.43 0.88
CA ASN A 133 -7.09 -12.52 1.43
C ASN A 133 -6.25 -13.70 1.91
N LEU A 134 -4.94 -13.67 1.68
CA LEU A 134 -4.00 -14.69 2.12
C LEU A 134 -3.36 -14.32 3.45
N PRO A 135 -2.82 -15.26 4.22
CA PRO A 135 -1.96 -14.95 5.36
C PRO A 135 -0.71 -14.18 4.87
N PHE A 136 -0.04 -13.52 5.81
CA PHE A 136 1.22 -12.84 5.51
C PHE A 136 2.20 -13.82 4.84
N ASN A 137 2.75 -13.41 3.68
CA ASN A 137 3.73 -14.20 2.94
C ASN A 137 5.13 -13.71 3.28
N GLU A 138 5.94 -14.54 3.93
CA GLU A 138 7.33 -14.21 4.28
C GLU A 138 8.27 -14.27 3.07
N ASP A 139 7.89 -14.96 2.00
CA ASP A 139 8.65 -15.10 0.75
C ASP A 139 8.34 -13.99 -0.26
N PHE A 140 8.00 -12.78 0.20
CA PHE A 140 7.70 -11.66 -0.68
C PHE A 140 8.94 -11.17 -1.43
N ILE A 141 8.75 -10.72 -2.69
CA ILE A 141 9.80 -10.13 -3.50
C ILE A 141 10.04 -8.69 -3.04
N TYR A 142 11.28 -8.34 -2.76
CA TYR A 142 11.70 -7.04 -2.24
C TYR A 142 12.79 -6.40 -3.10
N ILE A 143 13.08 -5.13 -2.87
CA ILE A 143 14.20 -4.43 -3.53
C ILE A 143 15.47 -4.73 -2.76
N ALA A 144 16.44 -5.36 -3.43
CA ALA A 144 17.74 -5.68 -2.84
C ALA A 144 18.61 -4.42 -2.69
N ARG A 145 19.58 -4.49 -1.78
CA ARG A 145 20.46 -3.36 -1.45
C ARG A 145 21.24 -2.81 -2.65
N ASP A 146 21.61 -3.68 -3.58
CA ASP A 146 22.36 -3.28 -4.79
C ASP A 146 21.48 -2.57 -5.83
N ALA A 147 20.15 -2.70 -5.72
CA ALA A 147 19.17 -2.00 -6.55
C ALA A 147 18.74 -0.66 -5.95
N ALA A 148 18.73 -0.55 -4.61
CA ALA A 148 18.39 0.68 -3.89
C ALA A 148 19.50 1.70 -3.99
#